data_3aae98987665465bc6b19491d9bb0c03
#
_entry.id   3aae98987665465bc6b19491d9bb0c03
#
_cell.length_a   1.000
_cell.length_b   1.000
_cell.length_c   1.000
_cell.angle_alpha   90.00
_cell.angle_beta   90.00
_cell.angle_gamma   90.00
#
_symmetry.space_group_name_H-M   'P 1'
#
loop_
_entity.id
_entity.type
_entity.pdbx_description
1 polymer ?
#
loop_
_entity_poly.entity_id
_entity_poly.type
_entity_poly.pdbx_seq_one_letter_code
_entity_poly.pdbx_strand_id
1 'polypeptide(L)'
;MFNGKLVFRGKLNEECSRYLKKKRIIEGIIACSGTFIGTSPIIICLAFAISYWMFLSLIPLFMMCLINVLFYDESFKSEPDEIDIDDMFLTGYCAKYDYKRMNYLSDVLEVTDMGTWYKISLNLKFNSFFACQKDLIVEGTLEEFEELFADKLVRKEIKEQ
;
A
#
# COMPACT_ATOMS: atom_id res chain seq x y z
N MET A 1 26.46 -3.42 -11.46
CA MET A 1 26.04 -4.28 -10.32
C MET A 1 26.13 -3.37 -9.11
N PHE A 2 25.03 -3.02 -8.50
CA PHE A 2 24.98 -2.11 -7.36
C PHE A 2 25.58 -2.88 -6.15
N ASN A 3 26.68 -2.40 -5.61
CA ASN A 3 27.36 -3.02 -4.44
C ASN A 3 27.16 -2.16 -3.19
N GLY A 4 26.08 -1.42 -3.18
CA GLY A 4 25.77 -0.49 -2.11
C GLY A 4 24.58 -0.95 -1.27
N LYS A 5 24.35 -0.23 -0.18
CA LYS A 5 23.16 -0.32 0.65
C LYS A 5 22.51 1.04 0.69
N LEU A 6 21.19 1.09 0.47
CA LEU A 6 20.41 2.31 0.59
C LEU A 6 19.47 2.15 1.78
N VAL A 7 19.53 3.07 2.72
CA VAL A 7 18.72 3.04 3.94
C VAL A 7 17.93 4.34 4.06
N PHE A 8 16.61 4.20 4.14
CA PHE A 8 15.70 5.29 4.48
C PHE A 8 15.15 5.04 5.88
N ARG A 9 15.31 6.01 6.79
CA ARG A 9 14.87 5.84 8.18
C ARG A 9 14.23 7.12 8.69
N GLY A 10 13.01 6.99 9.23
CA GLY A 10 12.32 8.09 9.88
C GLY A 10 10.83 8.09 9.64
N LYS A 11 10.16 9.11 10.13
CA LYS A 11 8.73 9.31 9.94
C LYS A 11 8.46 10.04 8.64
N LEU A 12 7.54 9.53 7.86
CA LEU A 12 7.08 10.17 6.64
C LEU A 12 6.45 11.53 6.93
N ASN A 13 6.62 12.48 6.03
CA ASN A 13 6.00 13.79 6.10
C ASN A 13 4.46 13.71 5.96
N GLU A 14 3.77 14.79 6.30
CA GLU A 14 2.32 14.83 6.26
C GLU A 14 1.74 14.60 4.86
N GLU A 15 2.42 15.06 3.81
CA GLU A 15 1.97 14.90 2.44
C GLU A 15 1.95 13.43 2.03
N CYS A 16 3.07 12.74 2.22
CA CYS A 16 3.20 11.32 1.94
C CYS A 16 2.21 10.51 2.79
N SER A 17 2.15 10.76 4.08
CA SER A 17 1.23 10.09 5.00
C SER A 17 -0.24 10.32 4.62
N ARG A 18 -0.62 11.52 4.20
CA ARG A 18 -1.98 11.84 3.71
C ARG A 18 -2.30 11.07 2.43
N TYR A 19 -1.36 11.04 1.48
CA TYR A 19 -1.52 10.25 0.25
C TYR A 19 -1.74 8.77 0.56
N LEU A 20 -0.93 8.20 1.45
CA LEU A 20 -1.03 6.81 1.85
C LEU A 20 -2.38 6.51 2.50
N LYS A 21 -2.83 7.35 3.42
CA LYS A 21 -4.16 7.22 4.06
C LYS A 21 -5.28 7.26 3.04
N LYS A 22 -5.26 8.25 2.13
CA LYS A 22 -6.29 8.39 1.08
C LYS A 22 -6.34 7.15 0.19
N LYS A 23 -5.17 6.67 -0.26
CA LYS A 23 -5.09 5.47 -1.11
C LYS A 23 -5.66 4.25 -0.40
N ARG A 24 -5.31 4.05 0.86
CA ARG A 24 -5.83 2.95 1.69
C ARG A 24 -7.34 2.95 1.83
N ILE A 25 -7.92 4.11 2.11
CA ILE A 25 -9.38 4.23 2.20
C ILE A 25 -10.03 3.83 0.88
N ILE A 26 -9.49 4.29 -0.24
CA ILE A 26 -10.01 3.95 -1.57
C ILE A 26 -9.91 2.42 -1.82
N GLU A 27 -8.78 1.81 -1.53
CA GLU A 27 -8.59 0.36 -1.68
C GLU A 27 -9.53 -0.43 -0.76
N GLY A 28 -9.72 0.02 0.46
CA GLY A 28 -10.69 -0.57 1.40
C GLY A 28 -12.12 -0.49 0.88
N ILE A 29 -12.52 0.66 0.34
CA ILE A 29 -13.85 0.85 -0.26
C ILE A 29 -14.01 -0.07 -1.48
N ILE A 30 -13.03 -0.16 -2.36
CA ILE A 30 -13.07 -1.03 -3.54
C ILE A 30 -13.22 -2.50 -3.13
N ALA A 31 -12.42 -2.96 -2.16
CA ALA A 31 -12.48 -4.33 -1.67
C ALA A 31 -13.86 -4.67 -1.05
N CYS A 32 -14.39 -3.77 -0.21
CA CYS A 32 -15.72 -3.95 0.39
C CYS A 32 -16.84 -3.89 -0.63
N SER A 33 -16.76 -2.96 -1.60
CA SER A 33 -17.76 -2.87 -2.67
C SER A 33 -17.78 -4.13 -3.53
N GLY A 34 -16.60 -4.69 -3.86
CA GLY A 34 -16.50 -5.94 -4.61
C GLY A 34 -17.13 -7.11 -3.87
N THR A 35 -16.87 -7.23 -2.57
CA THR A 35 -17.48 -8.28 -1.73
C THR A 35 -19.00 -8.11 -1.64
N PHE A 36 -19.48 -6.88 -1.42
CA PHE A 36 -20.89 -6.59 -1.30
C PHE A 36 -21.64 -6.87 -2.62
N ILE A 37 -21.11 -6.42 -3.75
CA ILE A 37 -21.70 -6.67 -5.08
C ILE A 37 -21.71 -8.16 -5.40
N GLY A 38 -20.66 -8.91 -5.03
CA GLY A 38 -20.59 -10.35 -5.29
C GLY A 38 -21.55 -11.20 -4.44
N THR A 39 -21.83 -10.78 -3.20
CA THR A 39 -22.68 -11.56 -2.26
C THR A 39 -24.14 -11.14 -2.26
N SER A 40 -24.45 -9.88 -2.55
CA SER A 40 -25.84 -9.37 -2.50
C SER A 40 -26.81 -10.10 -3.44
N PRO A 41 -26.48 -10.45 -4.70
CA PRO A 41 -27.40 -11.19 -5.57
C PRO A 41 -27.77 -12.55 -5.00
N ILE A 42 -26.83 -13.24 -4.38
CA ILE A 42 -27.05 -14.56 -3.76
C ILE A 42 -28.03 -14.43 -2.60
N ILE A 43 -27.83 -13.42 -1.74
CA ILE A 43 -28.73 -13.18 -0.59
C ILE A 43 -30.12 -12.78 -1.07
N ILE A 44 -30.22 -11.95 -2.11
CA ILE A 44 -31.50 -11.55 -2.71
C ILE A 44 -32.24 -12.78 -3.27
N CYS A 45 -31.58 -13.63 -4.04
CA CYS A 45 -32.17 -14.88 -4.56
C CYS A 45 -32.65 -15.81 -3.44
N LEU A 46 -31.86 -15.97 -2.39
CA LEU A 46 -32.22 -16.78 -1.23
C LEU A 46 -33.41 -16.18 -0.46
N ALA A 47 -33.46 -14.84 -0.32
CA ALA A 47 -34.56 -14.16 0.34
C ALA A 47 -35.89 -14.37 -0.40
N PHE A 48 -35.89 -14.31 -1.73
CA PHE A 48 -37.06 -14.62 -2.53
C PHE A 48 -37.46 -16.09 -2.48
N ALA A 49 -36.48 -16.99 -2.42
CA ALA A 49 -36.77 -18.45 -2.46
C ALA A 49 -37.19 -19.01 -1.11
N ILE A 50 -36.71 -18.48 0.02
CA ILE A 50 -36.89 -19.08 1.34
C ILE A 50 -37.73 -18.20 2.28
N SER A 51 -37.31 -16.97 2.50
CA SER A 51 -38.02 -16.09 3.43
C SER A 51 -37.58 -14.61 3.27
N TYR A 52 -38.54 -13.70 3.29
CA TYR A 52 -38.32 -12.28 3.29
C TYR A 52 -37.41 -11.77 4.42
N TRP A 53 -37.40 -12.46 5.56
CA TRP A 53 -36.54 -12.18 6.71
C TRP A 53 -35.05 -12.27 6.41
N MET A 54 -34.65 -12.93 5.34
CA MET A 54 -33.23 -13.00 4.94
C MET A 54 -32.66 -11.64 4.49
N PHE A 55 -33.50 -10.66 4.11
CA PHE A 55 -33.01 -9.30 3.85
C PHE A 55 -32.38 -8.65 5.08
N LEU A 56 -32.80 -9.04 6.29
CA LEU A 56 -32.16 -8.58 7.53
C LEU A 56 -30.71 -9.01 7.64
N SER A 57 -30.29 -10.07 6.98
CA SER A 57 -28.89 -10.53 6.97
C SER A 57 -27.96 -9.61 6.18
N LEU A 58 -28.48 -8.74 5.31
CA LEU A 58 -27.68 -7.71 4.62
C LEU A 58 -27.16 -6.65 5.58
N ILE A 59 -27.86 -6.38 6.68
CA ILE A 59 -27.47 -5.36 7.67
C ILE A 59 -26.15 -5.76 8.35
N PRO A 60 -26.00 -6.95 8.96
CA PRO A 60 -24.73 -7.36 9.56
C PRO A 60 -23.60 -7.49 8.53
N LEU A 61 -23.91 -7.92 7.29
CA LEU A 61 -22.93 -7.96 6.21
C LEU A 61 -22.38 -6.57 5.89
N PHE A 62 -23.26 -5.59 5.77
CA PHE A 62 -22.87 -4.19 5.54
C PHE A 62 -22.07 -3.63 6.72
N MET A 63 -22.50 -3.90 7.95
CA MET A 63 -21.77 -3.49 9.16
C MET A 63 -20.40 -4.15 9.22
N MET A 64 -20.26 -5.41 8.86
CA MET A 64 -18.98 -6.10 8.81
C MET A 64 -18.05 -5.50 7.75
N CYS A 65 -18.57 -5.12 6.58
CA CYS A 65 -17.80 -4.38 5.58
C CYS A 65 -17.34 -3.02 6.11
N LEU A 66 -18.21 -2.25 6.76
CA LEU A 66 -17.89 -0.97 7.39
C LEU A 66 -16.81 -1.12 8.47
N ILE A 67 -16.95 -2.10 9.34
CA ILE A 67 -15.96 -2.43 10.38
C ILE A 67 -14.63 -2.75 9.73
N ASN A 68 -14.59 -3.58 8.70
CA ASN A 68 -13.37 -3.88 7.97
C ASN A 68 -12.72 -2.62 7.37
N VAL A 69 -13.49 -1.68 6.80
CA VAL A 69 -12.94 -0.41 6.28
C VAL A 69 -12.37 0.44 7.42
N LEU A 70 -13.08 0.54 8.55
CA LEU A 70 -12.68 1.38 9.68
C LEU A 70 -11.48 0.81 10.46
N PHE A 71 -11.47 -0.52 10.66
CA PHE A 71 -10.41 -1.21 11.42
C PHE A 71 -9.32 -1.81 10.53
N TYR A 72 -9.49 -1.78 9.22
CA TYR A 72 -8.47 -2.19 8.27
C TYR A 72 -7.15 -1.43 8.47
N ASP A 73 -7.16 -0.33 9.22
CA ASP A 73 -6.04 0.59 9.39
C ASP A 73 -4.98 0.16 10.43
N GLU A 74 -5.30 -0.65 11.42
CA GLU A 74 -4.36 -0.84 12.54
C GLU A 74 -3.47 -2.09 12.43
N SER A 75 -3.92 -3.18 11.81
CA SER A 75 -3.22 -4.46 11.91
C SER A 75 -2.24 -4.76 10.75
N PHE A 76 -2.43 -4.16 9.59
CA PHE A 76 -1.66 -4.48 8.38
C PHE A 76 -0.77 -3.34 7.88
N LYS A 77 -0.65 -2.22 8.58
CA LYS A 77 -0.41 -0.94 7.93
C LYS A 77 0.47 0.04 8.62
N SER A 78 1.30 -0.40 9.48
CA SER A 78 2.40 0.45 9.87
C SER A 78 3.30 0.64 8.67
N GLU A 79 3.37 1.88 8.22
CA GLU A 79 4.43 2.32 7.33
C GLU A 79 5.74 1.90 7.97
N PRO A 80 6.65 1.30 7.21
CA PRO A 80 7.94 0.93 7.78
C PRO A 80 8.66 2.18 8.27
N ASP A 81 9.19 2.10 9.48
CA ASP A 81 10.03 3.15 10.06
C ASP A 81 11.42 3.18 9.40
N GLU A 82 11.78 2.07 8.77
CA GLU A 82 13.05 1.89 8.08
C GLU A 82 12.84 1.06 6.82
N ILE A 83 13.44 1.50 5.71
CA ILE A 83 13.46 0.79 4.44
C ILE A 83 14.90 0.59 4.02
N ASP A 84 15.29 -0.67 3.92
CA ASP A 84 16.58 -1.14 3.46
C ASP A 84 16.47 -1.65 2.03
N ILE A 85 17.34 -1.20 1.16
CA ILE A 85 17.45 -1.67 -0.22
C ILE A 85 18.89 -2.14 -0.44
N ASP A 86 19.05 -3.41 -0.76
CA ASP A 86 20.31 -4.02 -1.14
C ASP A 86 20.24 -4.57 -2.57
N ASP A 87 21.28 -5.26 -3.02
CA ASP A 87 21.38 -5.80 -4.38
C ASP A 87 20.23 -6.74 -4.79
N MET A 88 19.55 -7.36 -3.83
CA MET A 88 18.55 -8.40 -4.08
C MET A 88 17.21 -8.11 -3.44
N PHE A 89 17.19 -7.39 -2.34
CA PHE A 89 16.01 -7.26 -1.48
C PHE A 89 15.66 -5.82 -1.19
N LEU A 90 14.35 -5.61 -1.12
CA LEU A 90 13.71 -4.42 -0.58
C LEU A 90 13.03 -4.80 0.73
N THR A 91 13.56 -4.34 1.85
CA THR A 91 13.12 -4.69 3.18
C THR A 91 12.54 -3.48 3.88
N GLY A 92 11.31 -3.60 4.38
CA GLY A 92 10.69 -2.62 5.26
C GLY A 92 10.59 -3.17 6.67
N TYR A 93 11.05 -2.41 7.66
CA TYR A 93 10.96 -2.74 9.08
C TYR A 93 10.07 -1.75 9.81
N CYS A 94 9.16 -2.25 10.65
CA CYS A 94 8.32 -1.44 11.52
C CYS A 94 8.56 -1.82 12.98
N ALA A 95 9.19 -0.92 13.73
CA ALA A 95 9.55 -1.13 15.12
C ALA A 95 8.31 -1.30 16.04
N LYS A 96 7.23 -0.59 15.76
CA LYS A 96 6.02 -0.62 16.60
C LYS A 96 5.38 -2.01 16.68
N TYR A 97 5.49 -2.81 15.63
CA TYR A 97 4.84 -4.13 15.54
C TYR A 97 5.84 -5.28 15.40
N ASP A 98 7.13 -5.00 15.52
CA ASP A 98 8.21 -5.96 15.27
C ASP A 98 8.00 -6.74 13.95
N TYR A 99 7.58 -6.01 12.93
CA TYR A 99 7.24 -6.57 11.64
C TYR A 99 8.29 -6.24 10.60
N LYS A 100 8.80 -7.28 9.93
CA LYS A 100 9.74 -7.18 8.82
C LYS A 100 9.07 -7.70 7.54
N ARG A 101 9.03 -6.85 6.51
CA ARG A 101 8.57 -7.22 5.19
C ARG A 101 9.73 -7.21 4.22
N MET A 102 9.99 -8.34 3.60
CA MET A 102 11.07 -8.52 2.62
C MET A 102 10.48 -8.91 1.27
N ASN A 103 10.91 -8.23 0.20
CA ASN A 103 10.54 -8.50 -1.18
C ASN A 103 11.77 -8.50 -2.05
N TYR A 104 11.75 -9.21 -3.17
CA TYR A 104 12.83 -9.17 -4.13
C TYR A 104 12.81 -7.85 -4.90
N LEU A 105 13.99 -7.34 -5.23
CA LEU A 105 14.13 -6.14 -6.07
C LEU A 105 13.57 -6.37 -7.49
N SER A 106 13.60 -7.64 -7.95
CA SER A 106 12.97 -8.07 -9.20
C SER A 106 11.46 -7.90 -9.23
N ASP A 107 10.81 -7.89 -8.05
CA ASP A 107 9.36 -7.72 -7.94
C ASP A 107 8.93 -6.25 -8.05
N VAL A 108 9.88 -5.33 -8.12
CA VAL A 108 9.59 -3.90 -8.36
C VAL A 108 9.12 -3.72 -9.79
N LEU A 109 7.88 -3.26 -9.95
CA LEU A 109 7.29 -2.93 -11.24
C LEU A 109 7.69 -1.55 -11.74
N GLU A 110 7.54 -0.57 -10.86
CA GLU A 110 7.67 0.83 -11.20
C GLU A 110 8.07 1.63 -9.97
N VAL A 111 8.92 2.60 -10.16
CA VAL A 111 9.26 3.63 -9.17
C VAL A 111 8.76 4.96 -9.68
N THR A 112 7.77 5.54 -9.02
CA THR A 112 7.23 6.85 -9.41
C THR A 112 7.82 7.94 -8.53
N ASP A 113 8.45 8.95 -9.16
CA ASP A 113 8.87 10.16 -8.46
C ASP A 113 7.66 11.06 -8.19
N MET A 114 7.38 11.29 -6.91
CA MET A 114 6.27 12.12 -6.43
C MET A 114 6.75 13.52 -6.00
N GLY A 115 7.99 13.89 -6.32
CA GLY A 115 8.63 15.15 -5.93
C GLY A 115 9.41 15.01 -4.64
N THR A 116 8.76 14.99 -3.48
CA THR A 116 9.42 14.88 -2.15
C THR A 116 9.73 13.44 -1.73
N TRP A 117 9.16 12.45 -2.42
CA TRP A 117 9.31 11.03 -2.11
C TRP A 117 9.15 10.15 -3.35
N TYR A 118 9.64 8.91 -3.26
CA TYR A 118 9.47 7.89 -4.28
C TYR A 118 8.43 6.87 -3.85
N LYS A 119 7.57 6.48 -4.80
CA LYS A 119 6.63 5.37 -4.66
C LYS A 119 7.18 4.16 -5.39
N ILE A 120 7.59 3.12 -4.68
CA ILE A 120 8.05 1.85 -5.23
C ILE A 120 6.86 0.90 -5.30
N SER A 121 6.36 0.62 -6.49
CA SER A 121 5.23 -0.28 -6.72
C SER A 121 5.72 -1.70 -6.97
N LEU A 122 5.12 -2.71 -6.32
CA LEU A 122 5.51 -4.11 -6.41
C LEU A 122 4.49 -4.92 -7.23
N ASN A 123 4.98 -5.94 -7.91
CA ASN A 123 4.17 -6.92 -8.64
C ASN A 123 3.57 -7.96 -7.68
N LEU A 124 2.74 -7.52 -6.74
CA LEU A 124 2.08 -8.39 -5.78
C LEU A 124 0.57 -8.27 -5.90
N LYS A 125 -0.15 -9.36 -5.55
CA LYS A 125 -1.61 -9.48 -5.69
C LYS A 125 -2.45 -8.37 -5.01
N PHE A 126 -1.83 -7.52 -4.19
CA PHE A 126 -2.53 -6.50 -3.40
C PHE A 126 -1.88 -5.11 -3.50
N ASN A 127 -1.52 -4.65 -4.70
CA ASN A 127 -1.04 -3.26 -4.89
C ASN A 127 -0.04 -2.79 -3.81
N SER A 128 0.86 -3.68 -3.44
CA SER A 128 1.86 -3.40 -2.42
C SER A 128 2.86 -2.37 -2.93
N PHE A 129 3.17 -1.42 -2.10
CA PHE A 129 4.20 -0.43 -2.43
C PHE A 129 4.96 -0.01 -1.17
N PHE A 130 6.12 0.60 -1.39
CA PHE A 130 6.90 1.31 -0.37
C PHE A 130 6.96 2.79 -0.73
N ALA A 131 7.03 3.63 0.30
CA ALA A 131 7.21 5.07 0.16
C ALA A 131 8.56 5.45 0.75
N CYS A 132 9.50 5.86 -0.10
CA CYS A 132 10.84 6.30 0.27
C CYS A 132 10.91 7.82 0.18
N GLN A 133 10.91 8.51 1.31
CA GLN A 133 11.01 9.96 1.35
C GLN A 133 12.46 10.39 1.18
N LYS A 134 12.71 11.35 0.29
CA LYS A 134 14.06 11.72 -0.19
C LYS A 134 14.98 12.25 0.91
N ASP A 135 14.42 12.99 1.86
CA ASP A 135 15.15 13.57 2.99
C ASP A 135 15.39 12.60 4.16
N LEU A 136 14.84 11.38 4.09
CA LEU A 136 15.03 10.32 5.09
C LEU A 136 16.14 9.33 4.72
N ILE A 137 16.88 9.57 3.64
CA ILE A 137 18.02 8.74 3.29
C ILE A 137 19.13 8.90 4.33
N VAL A 138 19.59 7.80 4.91
CA VAL A 138 20.62 7.77 5.96
C VAL A 138 21.90 7.13 5.45
N GLU A 139 21.79 6.18 4.54
CA GLU A 139 22.91 5.49 3.92
C GLU A 139 22.69 5.42 2.41
N GLY A 140 23.75 5.70 1.63
CA GLY A 140 23.69 5.87 0.19
C GLY A 140 23.28 7.26 -0.25
N THR A 141 23.02 7.45 -1.54
CA THR A 141 22.64 8.71 -2.16
C THR A 141 21.37 8.58 -3.02
N LEU A 142 20.72 9.71 -3.32
CA LEU A 142 19.54 9.71 -4.20
C LEU A 142 19.94 9.37 -5.65
N GLU A 143 21.15 9.74 -6.05
CA GLU A 143 21.70 9.42 -7.37
C GLU A 143 21.85 7.90 -7.52
N GLU A 144 22.39 7.23 -6.51
CA GLU A 144 22.52 5.76 -6.47
C GLU A 144 21.16 5.09 -6.50
N PHE A 145 20.15 5.65 -5.81
CA PHE A 145 18.79 5.15 -5.85
C PHE A 145 18.18 5.30 -7.26
N GLU A 146 18.34 6.48 -7.89
CA GLU A 146 17.82 6.71 -9.24
C GLU A 146 18.54 5.85 -10.28
N GLU A 147 19.84 5.60 -10.11
CA GLU A 147 20.62 4.71 -10.98
C GLU A 147 20.15 3.25 -10.84
N LEU A 148 19.93 2.79 -9.60
CA LEU A 148 19.43 1.44 -9.33
C LEU A 148 18.08 1.16 -10.01
N PHE A 149 17.22 2.15 -10.07
CA PHE A 149 15.88 2.04 -10.66
C PHE A 149 15.71 2.77 -12.00
N ALA A 150 16.80 3.08 -12.70
CA ALA A 150 16.76 3.89 -13.92
C ALA A 150 15.83 3.33 -15.01
N ASP A 151 15.72 2.00 -15.10
CA ASP A 151 14.84 1.29 -16.04
C ASP A 151 13.36 1.29 -15.65
N LYS A 152 13.06 1.60 -14.38
CA LYS A 152 11.71 1.56 -13.77
C LYS A 152 11.23 2.90 -13.25
N LEU A 153 12.09 3.93 -13.33
CA LEU A 153 11.81 5.25 -12.80
C LEU A 153 10.90 6.05 -13.72
N VAL A 154 9.72 6.39 -13.23
CA VAL A 154 8.75 7.26 -13.91
C VAL A 154 8.64 8.58 -13.17
N ARG A 155 8.99 9.67 -13.86
CA ARG A 155 8.81 11.02 -13.33
C ARG A 155 7.41 11.51 -13.66
N LYS A 156 6.62 11.77 -12.64
CA LYS A 156 5.29 12.34 -12.81
C LYS A 156 5.45 13.84 -13.13
N GLU A 157 5.02 14.26 -14.31
CA GLU A 157 4.91 15.70 -14.59
C GLU A 157 3.95 16.31 -13.56
N ILE A 158 4.48 17.13 -12.67
CA ILE A 158 3.68 17.94 -11.76
C ILE A 158 3.01 19.00 -12.65
N LYS A 159 1.76 18.76 -13.04
CA LYS A 159 0.94 19.83 -13.57
C LYS A 159 0.71 20.79 -12.43
N GLU A 160 1.42 21.91 -12.45
CA GLU A 160 1.10 23.05 -11.60
C GLU A 160 -0.36 23.42 -11.79
N GLN A 161 -1.12 23.30 -10.71
CA GLN A 161 -2.50 23.81 -10.63
C GLN A 161 -2.51 25.15 -9.95
#